data_6f7c4205c04b8e50029c22a3b1dbe61e
#
_entry.id   6f7c4205c04b8e50029c22a3b1dbe61e
#
_cell.length_a   1.000
_cell.length_b   1.000
_cell.length_c   1.000
_cell.angle_alpha   90.00
_cell.angle_beta   90.00
_cell.angle_gamma   90.00
#
_symmetry.space_group_name_H-M   'P 1'
#
loop_
_entity.id
_entity.type
_entity.pdbx_description
1 polymer ?
#
loop_
_entity_poly.entity_id
_entity_poly.type
_entity_poly.pdbx_seq_one_letter_code
_entity_poly.pdbx_strand_id
1 'polypeptide(L)'
;MKQCFFGEHLLVADKTCPVALVESEKTALIASYYLPQYLWLASGGKNGCFNESSLSALAKRSVVLFPDLGATAYWQSKIGMMHNNGIEVQLFDYLETNAPESERKEGYDIADYLLQIQPDEAILQAMSRKNPHLKTLIETFGLELVNVQRDCS
;
A
#
# COMPACT_ATOMS: atom_id res chain seq x y z
N MET A 1 -19.69 -18.11 7.91
CA MET A 1 -19.55 -16.63 7.80
C MET A 1 -18.77 -16.34 6.52
N LYS A 2 -19.25 -15.47 5.64
CA LYS A 2 -18.53 -15.12 4.40
C LYS A 2 -17.39 -14.18 4.77
N GLN A 3 -16.14 -14.56 4.50
CA GLN A 3 -15.01 -13.67 4.66
C GLN A 3 -15.00 -12.63 3.53
N CYS A 4 -14.69 -11.37 3.85
CA CYS A 4 -14.50 -10.29 2.91
C CYS A 4 -13.21 -9.55 3.26
N PHE A 5 -12.67 -8.79 2.32
CA PHE A 5 -11.53 -7.91 2.60
C PHE A 5 -11.94 -6.79 3.54
N PHE A 6 -11.06 -6.42 4.46
CA PHE A 6 -11.21 -5.15 5.14
C PHE A 6 -11.16 -4.02 4.10
N GLY A 7 -12.06 -3.05 4.20
CA GLY A 7 -12.15 -1.96 3.21
C GLY A 7 -12.88 -2.34 1.90
N GLU A 8 -13.39 -3.56 1.73
CA GLU A 8 -14.06 -4.01 0.49
C GLU A 8 -15.19 -3.08 0.02
N HIS A 9 -15.89 -2.45 0.95
CA HIS A 9 -16.95 -1.47 0.64
C HIS A 9 -16.46 -0.27 -0.16
N LEU A 10 -15.17 0.09 -0.07
CA LEU A 10 -14.57 1.20 -0.83
C LEU A 10 -14.52 0.92 -2.33
N LEU A 11 -14.51 -0.35 -2.74
CA LEU A 11 -14.50 -0.76 -4.15
C LEU A 11 -15.73 -0.29 -4.92
N VAL A 12 -16.83 -0.04 -4.22
CA VAL A 12 -18.09 0.46 -4.82
C VAL A 12 -17.97 1.95 -5.16
N ALA A 13 -17.25 2.71 -4.34
CA ALA A 13 -17.13 4.16 -4.46
C ALA A 13 -16.25 4.57 -5.65
N ASP A 14 -15.16 3.83 -5.91
CA ASP A 14 -14.27 4.09 -7.04
C ASP A 14 -13.90 2.78 -7.74
N LYS A 15 -14.28 2.69 -9.03
CA LYS A 15 -14.03 1.51 -9.87
C LYS A 15 -12.73 1.58 -10.66
N THR A 16 -12.07 2.73 -10.69
CA THR A 16 -10.90 3.01 -11.53
C THR A 16 -9.60 3.04 -10.75
N CYS A 17 -9.65 3.43 -9.48
CA CYS A 17 -8.48 3.49 -8.63
C CYS A 17 -7.85 2.09 -8.46
N PRO A 18 -6.53 1.92 -8.63
CA PRO A 18 -5.87 0.65 -8.38
C PRO A 18 -6.00 0.26 -6.90
N VAL A 19 -6.09 -1.02 -6.65
CA VAL A 19 -6.21 -1.59 -5.31
C VAL A 19 -4.84 -1.98 -4.79
N ALA A 20 -4.55 -1.64 -3.54
CA ALA A 20 -3.40 -2.18 -2.80
C ALA A 20 -3.91 -3.15 -1.75
N LEU A 21 -3.32 -4.35 -1.70
CA LEU A 21 -3.70 -5.39 -0.74
C LEU A 21 -2.54 -5.67 0.22
N VAL A 22 -2.83 -5.60 1.52
CA VAL A 22 -1.91 -5.90 2.63
C VAL A 22 -2.46 -7.00 3.53
N GLU A 23 -1.67 -7.46 4.50
CA GLU A 23 -2.10 -8.50 5.44
C GLU A 23 -3.03 -7.95 6.52
N SER A 24 -2.66 -6.85 7.17
CA SER A 24 -3.37 -6.31 8.33
C SER A 24 -4.17 -5.05 8.04
N GLU A 25 -5.26 -4.87 8.78
CA GLU A 25 -6.11 -3.68 8.73
C GLU A 25 -5.35 -2.43 9.18
N LYS A 26 -4.47 -2.57 10.19
CA LYS A 26 -3.58 -1.49 10.66
C LYS A 26 -2.73 -0.96 9.52
N THR A 27 -2.10 -1.87 8.77
CA THR A 27 -1.25 -1.54 7.63
C THR A 27 -2.04 -0.82 6.54
N ALA A 28 -3.24 -1.31 6.22
CA ALA A 28 -4.11 -0.67 5.23
C ALA A 28 -4.47 0.77 5.61
N LEU A 29 -4.81 1.02 6.89
CA LEU A 29 -5.13 2.36 7.38
C LEU A 29 -3.93 3.31 7.31
N ILE A 30 -2.77 2.89 7.80
CA ILE A 30 -1.55 3.71 7.76
C ILE A 30 -1.16 4.01 6.32
N ALA A 31 -1.08 2.98 5.48
CA ALA A 31 -0.67 3.14 4.09
C ALA A 31 -1.64 4.02 3.28
N SER A 32 -2.93 4.02 3.59
CA SER A 32 -3.91 4.89 2.93
C SER A 32 -3.65 6.38 3.15
N TYR A 33 -3.05 6.74 4.28
CA TYR A 33 -2.66 8.12 4.57
C TYR A 33 -1.42 8.53 3.74
N TYR A 34 -0.40 7.68 3.67
CA TYR A 34 0.86 8.00 2.99
C TYR A 34 0.79 7.82 1.48
N LEU A 35 0.00 6.86 1.00
CA LEU A 35 -0.12 6.47 -0.41
C LEU A 35 -1.59 6.49 -0.88
N PRO A 36 -2.22 7.68 -0.91
CA PRO A 36 -3.66 7.84 -1.20
C PRO A 36 -4.04 7.55 -2.66
N GLN A 37 -3.07 7.23 -3.53
CA GLN A 37 -3.33 6.85 -4.92
C GLN A 37 -3.87 5.42 -5.08
N TYR A 38 -3.96 4.64 -4.01
CA TYR A 38 -4.52 3.29 -3.98
C TYR A 38 -5.76 3.22 -3.11
N LEU A 39 -6.67 2.31 -3.45
CA LEU A 39 -7.66 1.80 -2.49
C LEU A 39 -7.00 0.69 -1.67
N TRP A 40 -6.80 0.94 -0.39
CA TRP A 40 -6.15 0.00 0.51
C TRP A 40 -7.14 -0.98 1.12
N LEU A 41 -6.88 -2.26 0.90
CA LEU A 41 -7.63 -3.38 1.48
C LEU A 41 -6.70 -4.25 2.31
N ALA A 42 -7.28 -4.98 3.28
CA ALA A 42 -6.52 -5.99 4.00
C ALA A 42 -7.18 -7.38 3.90
N SER A 43 -6.32 -8.40 3.84
CA SER A 43 -6.75 -9.80 3.73
C SER A 43 -7.15 -10.42 5.07
N GLY A 44 -6.80 -9.78 6.19
CA GLY A 44 -7.03 -10.34 7.52
C GLY A 44 -6.00 -11.42 7.90
N GLY A 45 -4.75 -11.22 7.49
CA GLY A 45 -3.61 -12.08 7.75
C GLY A 45 -3.06 -12.80 6.52
N LYS A 46 -1.91 -13.46 6.68
CA LYS A 46 -1.16 -14.14 5.61
C LYS A 46 -2.02 -15.07 4.76
N ASN A 47 -2.90 -15.85 5.39
CA ASN A 47 -3.76 -16.84 4.73
C ASN A 47 -5.18 -16.30 4.44
N GLY A 48 -5.44 -15.02 4.69
CA GLY A 48 -6.76 -14.41 4.77
C GLY A 48 -7.71 -14.68 3.60
N CYS A 49 -8.25 -13.64 2.97
CA CYS A 49 -9.33 -13.74 1.99
C CYS A 49 -8.92 -14.26 0.60
N PHE A 50 -7.86 -15.07 0.46
CA PHE A 50 -7.45 -15.68 -0.82
C PHE A 50 -8.33 -16.90 -1.19
N ASN A 51 -9.60 -16.67 -1.41
CA ASN A 51 -10.54 -17.68 -1.92
C ASN A 51 -11.39 -17.08 -3.05
N GLU A 52 -11.96 -17.93 -3.92
CA GLU A 52 -12.73 -17.49 -5.09
C GLU A 52 -13.83 -16.49 -4.76
N SER A 53 -14.55 -16.73 -3.66
CA SER A 53 -15.66 -15.87 -3.24
C SER A 53 -15.22 -14.46 -2.90
N SER A 54 -14.07 -14.30 -2.21
CA SER A 54 -13.52 -12.98 -1.86
C SER A 54 -12.83 -12.33 -3.06
N LEU A 55 -12.08 -13.12 -3.85
CA LEU A 55 -11.40 -12.62 -5.04
C LEU A 55 -12.37 -12.10 -6.11
N SER A 56 -13.59 -12.61 -6.15
CA SER A 56 -14.62 -12.11 -7.09
C SER A 56 -14.91 -10.61 -6.93
N ALA A 57 -14.72 -10.03 -5.73
CA ALA A 57 -14.87 -8.60 -5.48
C ALA A 57 -13.79 -7.75 -6.19
N LEU A 58 -12.64 -8.36 -6.50
CA LEU A 58 -11.51 -7.72 -7.17
C LEU A 58 -11.49 -7.96 -8.70
N ALA A 59 -12.47 -8.69 -9.24
CA ALA A 59 -12.53 -9.00 -10.67
C ALA A 59 -12.47 -7.71 -11.52
N LYS A 60 -11.66 -7.74 -12.60
CA LYS A 60 -11.43 -6.61 -13.51
C LYS A 60 -10.74 -5.38 -12.85
N ARG A 61 -10.08 -5.58 -11.69
CA ARG A 61 -9.29 -4.54 -11.03
C ARG A 61 -7.81 -4.78 -11.27
N SER A 62 -7.05 -3.68 -11.24
CA SER A 62 -5.60 -3.73 -11.09
C SER A 62 -5.27 -3.75 -9.59
N VAL A 63 -4.54 -4.76 -9.16
CA VAL A 63 -4.22 -5.03 -7.75
C VAL A 63 -2.71 -5.09 -7.57
N VAL A 64 -2.19 -4.34 -6.61
CA VAL A 64 -0.80 -4.45 -6.16
C VAL A 64 -0.79 -5.15 -4.80
N LEU A 65 -0.03 -6.24 -4.71
CA LEU A 65 0.16 -6.99 -3.47
C LEU A 65 1.36 -6.43 -2.71
N PHE A 66 1.16 -6.11 -1.43
CA PHE A 66 2.19 -5.65 -0.50
C PHE A 66 2.31 -6.64 0.66
N PRO A 67 2.97 -7.79 0.45
CA PRO A 67 3.15 -8.78 1.51
C PRO A 67 4.09 -8.27 2.60
N ASP A 68 3.86 -8.72 3.84
CA ASP A 68 4.82 -8.57 4.92
C ASP A 68 6.10 -9.35 4.61
N LEU A 69 7.22 -8.97 5.21
CA LEU A 69 8.49 -9.69 5.04
C LEU A 69 8.34 -11.17 5.43
N GLY A 70 8.81 -12.04 4.54
CA GLY A 70 8.66 -13.50 4.66
C GLY A 70 7.31 -14.07 4.19
N ALA A 71 6.38 -13.24 3.71
CA ALA A 71 5.12 -13.68 3.11
C ALA A 71 5.12 -13.65 1.57
N THR A 72 6.11 -13.03 0.96
CA THR A 72 6.19 -12.77 -0.49
C THR A 72 6.04 -14.03 -1.33
N ALA A 73 6.76 -15.12 -1.01
CA ALA A 73 6.67 -16.37 -1.76
C ALA A 73 5.26 -17.00 -1.68
N TYR A 74 4.60 -16.91 -0.53
CA TYR A 74 3.24 -17.40 -0.36
C TYR A 74 2.26 -16.59 -1.20
N TRP A 75 2.33 -15.26 -1.16
CA TRP A 75 1.45 -14.40 -1.93
C TRP A 75 1.68 -14.53 -3.43
N GLN A 76 2.94 -14.69 -3.86
CA GLN A 76 3.27 -14.99 -5.24
C GLN A 76 2.58 -16.27 -5.74
N SER A 77 2.46 -17.30 -4.90
CA SER A 77 1.76 -18.53 -5.26
C SER A 77 0.24 -18.34 -5.51
N LYS A 78 -0.33 -17.22 -5.05
CA LYS A 78 -1.76 -16.88 -5.24
C LYS A 78 -2.05 -16.13 -6.52
N ILE A 79 -1.04 -15.57 -7.18
CA ILE A 79 -1.19 -14.74 -8.39
C ILE A 79 -1.92 -15.51 -9.50
N GLY A 80 -1.58 -16.79 -9.72
CA GLY A 80 -2.27 -17.60 -10.73
C GLY A 80 -3.78 -17.71 -10.49
N MET A 81 -4.18 -17.90 -9.23
CA MET A 81 -5.60 -17.93 -8.86
C MET A 81 -6.26 -16.57 -9.09
N MET A 82 -5.57 -15.47 -8.79
CA MET A 82 -6.09 -14.12 -9.00
C MET A 82 -6.26 -13.82 -10.50
N HIS A 83 -5.30 -14.17 -11.34
CA HIS A 83 -5.41 -14.05 -12.79
C HIS A 83 -6.61 -14.85 -13.34
N ASN A 84 -6.84 -16.07 -12.85
CA ASN A 84 -7.98 -16.89 -13.23
C ASN A 84 -9.34 -16.26 -12.85
N ASN A 85 -9.35 -15.39 -11.85
CA ASN A 85 -10.50 -14.56 -11.46
C ASN A 85 -10.57 -13.21 -12.22
N GLY A 86 -9.75 -13.01 -13.25
CA GLY A 86 -9.75 -11.80 -14.07
C GLY A 86 -9.19 -10.57 -13.36
N ILE A 87 -8.27 -10.75 -12.43
CA ILE A 87 -7.60 -9.69 -11.68
C ILE A 87 -6.23 -9.46 -12.33
N GLU A 88 -5.91 -8.21 -12.65
CA GLU A 88 -4.56 -7.82 -13.05
C GLU A 88 -3.71 -7.61 -11.80
N VAL A 89 -2.64 -8.41 -11.61
CA VAL A 89 -1.89 -8.45 -10.36
C VAL A 89 -0.44 -8.05 -10.57
N GLN A 90 0.05 -7.17 -9.69
CA GLN A 90 1.47 -6.87 -9.52
C GLN A 90 1.89 -7.22 -8.11
N LEU A 91 3.10 -7.73 -7.93
CA LEU A 91 3.68 -8.04 -6.63
C LEU A 91 4.77 -7.00 -6.31
N PHE A 92 4.62 -6.33 -5.16
CA PHE A 92 5.63 -5.46 -4.63
C PHE A 92 6.60 -6.29 -3.76
N ASP A 93 7.69 -6.72 -4.36
CA ASP A 93 8.72 -7.57 -3.72
C ASP A 93 9.96 -6.79 -3.27
N TYR A 94 9.92 -5.46 -3.37
CA TYR A 94 11.05 -4.59 -3.06
C TYR A 94 11.54 -4.76 -1.61
N LEU A 95 10.62 -4.87 -0.66
CA LEU A 95 10.97 -5.05 0.75
C LEU A 95 11.68 -6.40 0.93
N GLU A 96 11.12 -7.47 0.36
CA GLU A 96 11.71 -8.80 0.44
C GLU A 96 13.13 -8.85 -0.15
N THR A 97 13.38 -8.08 -1.21
CA THR A 97 14.68 -8.07 -1.88
C THR A 97 15.73 -7.25 -1.13
N ASN A 98 15.32 -6.16 -0.46
CA ASN A 98 16.24 -5.15 0.04
C ASN A 98 16.32 -5.05 1.58
N ALA A 99 15.36 -5.63 2.32
CA ALA A 99 15.32 -5.53 3.77
C ALA A 99 16.51 -6.24 4.44
N PRO A 100 17.08 -5.65 5.50
CA PRO A 100 18.07 -6.30 6.32
C PRO A 100 17.48 -7.48 7.10
N GLU A 101 18.34 -8.42 7.51
CA GLU A 101 17.92 -9.65 8.20
C GLU A 101 17.21 -9.39 9.54
N SER A 102 17.52 -8.29 10.22
CA SER A 102 16.83 -7.89 11.45
C SER A 102 15.35 -7.62 11.23
N GLU A 103 15.02 -6.86 10.18
CA GLU A 103 13.64 -6.49 9.83
C GLU A 103 12.85 -7.70 9.31
N ARG A 104 13.53 -8.63 8.60
CA ARG A 104 12.93 -9.92 8.19
C ARG A 104 12.50 -10.76 9.38
N LYS A 105 13.33 -10.83 10.43
CA LYS A 105 13.02 -11.58 11.65
C LYS A 105 11.85 -10.97 12.41
N GLU A 106 11.68 -9.66 12.34
CA GLU A 106 10.59 -8.93 12.97
C GLU A 106 9.33 -8.92 12.11
N GLY A 107 9.42 -9.30 10.82
CA GLY A 107 8.29 -9.37 9.92
C GLY A 107 7.72 -8.00 9.55
N TYR A 108 8.60 -7.03 9.27
CA TYR A 108 8.18 -5.68 8.90
C TYR A 108 7.24 -5.68 7.70
N ASP A 109 6.31 -4.74 7.71
CA ASP A 109 5.36 -4.48 6.63
C ASP A 109 5.60 -3.08 6.02
N ILE A 110 4.84 -2.73 4.99
CA ILE A 110 4.97 -1.43 4.32
C ILE A 110 4.69 -0.26 5.29
N ALA A 111 3.82 -0.42 6.29
CA ALA A 111 3.53 0.64 7.24
C ALA A 111 4.72 0.94 8.15
N ASP A 112 5.52 -0.07 8.52
CA ASP A 112 6.72 0.14 9.34
C ASP A 112 7.73 1.05 8.63
N TYR A 113 7.87 0.91 7.32
CA TYR A 113 8.71 1.80 6.51
C TYR A 113 8.10 3.19 6.34
N LEU A 114 6.79 3.26 6.07
CA LEU A 114 6.10 4.55 5.89
C LEU A 114 6.13 5.40 7.15
N LEU A 115 6.02 4.79 8.33
CA LEU A 115 6.10 5.50 9.62
C LEU A 115 7.49 6.06 9.93
N GLN A 116 8.54 5.57 9.27
CA GLN A 116 9.88 6.14 9.37
C GLN A 116 10.04 7.39 8.50
N ILE A 117 9.18 7.58 7.49
CA ILE A 117 9.18 8.77 6.66
C ILE A 117 8.55 9.91 7.46
N GLN A 118 9.27 11.02 7.63
CA GLN A 118 8.70 12.21 8.27
C GLN A 118 7.47 12.66 7.48
N PRO A 119 6.36 13.05 8.14
CA PRO A 119 5.14 13.50 7.46
C PRO A 119 5.39 14.61 6.44
N ASP A 120 6.29 15.53 6.74
CA ASP A 120 6.68 16.65 5.87
C ASP A 120 7.38 16.14 4.59
N GLU A 121 8.21 15.11 4.72
CA GLU A 121 8.88 14.49 3.58
C GLU A 121 7.88 13.77 2.66
N ALA A 122 6.87 13.11 3.21
CA ALA A 122 5.81 12.48 2.45
C ALA A 122 4.99 13.52 1.65
N ILE A 123 4.71 14.68 2.22
CA ILE A 123 4.03 15.80 1.54
C ILE A 123 4.89 16.33 0.40
N LEU A 124 6.17 16.59 0.64
CA LEU A 124 7.11 17.07 -0.38
C LEU A 124 7.24 16.08 -1.54
N GLN A 125 7.31 14.77 -1.24
CA GLN A 125 7.34 13.73 -2.25
C GLN A 125 6.06 13.69 -3.08
N ALA A 126 4.88 13.81 -2.45
CA ALA A 126 3.60 13.85 -3.15
C ALA A 126 3.48 15.09 -4.05
N MET A 127 3.93 16.25 -3.59
CA MET A 127 3.96 17.49 -4.38
C MET A 127 4.93 17.37 -5.57
N SER A 128 6.10 16.77 -5.37
CA SER A 128 7.11 16.55 -6.40
C SER A 128 6.62 15.59 -7.50
N ARG A 129 5.82 14.58 -7.15
CA ARG A 129 5.20 13.68 -8.12
C ARG A 129 4.17 14.39 -9.01
N LYS A 130 3.39 15.32 -8.44
CA LYS A 130 2.41 16.12 -9.19
C LYS A 130 3.06 17.19 -10.07
N ASN A 131 4.21 17.68 -9.67
CA ASN A 131 4.96 18.72 -10.40
C ASN A 131 6.47 18.39 -10.39
N PRO A 132 7.00 17.78 -11.46
CA PRO A 132 8.42 17.42 -11.54
C PRO A 132 9.40 18.60 -11.39
N HIS A 133 8.98 19.81 -11.80
CA HIS A 133 9.82 21.02 -11.64
C HIS A 133 9.99 21.40 -10.17
N LEU A 134 9.02 21.10 -9.32
CA LEU A 134 9.11 21.32 -7.88
C LEU A 134 10.20 20.45 -7.25
N LYS A 135 10.39 19.24 -7.72
CA LYS A 135 11.47 18.36 -7.27
C LYS A 135 12.84 19.01 -7.50
N THR A 136 13.06 19.55 -8.69
CA THR A 136 14.31 20.27 -9.02
C THR A 136 14.53 21.48 -8.11
N LEU A 137 13.48 22.23 -7.80
CA LEU A 137 13.57 23.38 -6.90
C LEU A 137 13.92 22.96 -5.46
N ILE A 138 13.27 21.91 -4.94
CA ILE A 138 13.54 21.37 -3.61
C ILE A 138 15.00 20.91 -3.50
N GLU A 139 15.48 20.15 -4.47
CA GLU A 139 16.84 19.62 -4.50
C GLU A 139 17.89 20.74 -4.68
N THR A 140 17.60 21.75 -5.53
CA THR A 140 18.54 22.84 -5.82
C THR A 140 18.69 23.83 -4.66
N PHE A 141 17.59 24.11 -3.96
CA PHE A 141 17.54 25.16 -2.94
C PHE A 141 17.41 24.60 -1.50
N GLY A 142 17.39 23.26 -1.32
CA GLY A 142 17.25 22.63 -0.01
C GLY A 142 15.96 23.07 0.71
N LEU A 143 14.84 23.12 -0.03
CA LEU A 143 13.58 23.60 0.54
C LEU A 143 12.99 22.57 1.50
N GLU A 144 12.57 23.05 2.67
CA GLU A 144 11.89 22.25 3.69
C GLU A 144 10.48 22.79 3.93
N LEU A 145 9.56 21.92 4.39
CA LEU A 145 8.25 22.38 4.82
C LEU A 145 8.37 23.07 6.18
N VAL A 146 7.88 24.29 6.24
CA VAL A 146 7.77 25.02 7.51
C VAL A 146 6.36 24.81 8.04
N ASN A 147 6.22 24.12 9.16
CA ASN A 147 4.97 24.03 9.91
C ASN A 147 4.65 25.41 10.50
N VAL A 148 3.85 26.19 9.80
CA VAL A 148 3.24 27.39 10.37
C VAL A 148 2.08 26.92 11.25
N GLN A 149 2.30 26.80 12.56
CA GLN A 149 1.19 26.70 13.51
C GLN A 149 0.32 27.92 13.29
N ARG A 150 -0.86 27.73 12.74
CA ARG A 150 -1.91 28.76 12.77
C ARG A 150 -2.44 28.77 14.19
N ASP A 151 -1.96 29.70 14.98
CA ASP A 151 -2.64 30.06 16.22
C ASP A 151 -4.02 30.58 15.81
N CYS A 152 -5.01 29.73 15.96
CA CYS A 152 -6.42 30.15 15.92
C CYS A 152 -6.69 30.87 17.25
N SER A 153 -6.55 32.19 17.23
CA SER A 153 -7.06 33.09 18.24
C SER A 153 -8.58 33.18 18.11
#